data_8522ce7c5fc47dec00fe732d9b47f969
#
_entry.id   8522ce7c5fc47dec00fe732d9b47f969
#
_cell.length_a   1.000
_cell.length_b   1.000
_cell.length_c   1.000
_cell.angle_alpha   90.00
_cell.angle_beta   90.00
_cell.angle_gamma   90.00
#
_symmetry.space_group_name_H-M   'P 1'
#
loop_
_entity.id
_entity.type
_entity.pdbx_description
1 polymer ?
#
loop_
_entity_poly.entity_id
_entity_poly.type
_entity_poly.pdbx_seq_one_letter_code
_entity_poly.pdbx_strand_id
1 'polypeptide(L)'
;MEPLKGLILSGGAGTRLRPITHTSAKQLVPVANKPVLFYGIEALVDAGVKEIGIIIAPETGDEIRAAAGDGSQFGAEITYIVQDKPAGLAHAVLTAEDFIGRSPFVMYLGDNLLRDGLRNLVATFTDHEPDTLILLTPVDDPQSYGVAELDGEKIVRLIEKPKDPPSNLALVGVYLFTSLIFDAARSLEPSWRGELEITEAIDKLIDDGRTVRSEVVRGWWKDTGQLADMLEANRLVLEELVTSIEGDVDEASKVEGRLVLGPGAKLERSVVRGPAVIGAGAHVEDAYIGPYTSIGDGVHVRRSEVENSIVLSGSVVEDLGTRMEASLLGKEVKLTRSEGMPKTLQLLVGDRSEIKLV
;
A
#
# COMPACT_ATOMS: atom_id res chain seq x y z
N MET A 1 4.98 30.40 -7.53
CA MET A 1 5.41 29.25 -6.68
C MET A 1 6.18 28.28 -7.57
N GLU A 2 7.24 27.65 -7.11
CA GLU A 2 7.89 26.58 -7.85
C GLU A 2 6.92 25.38 -8.02
N PRO A 3 7.10 24.51 -9.05
CA PRO A 3 6.19 23.40 -9.27
C PRO A 3 6.19 22.44 -8.08
N LEU A 4 5.01 21.90 -7.77
CA LEU A 4 4.83 20.90 -6.71
C LEU A 4 5.48 19.57 -7.13
N LYS A 5 6.33 19.00 -6.27
CA LYS A 5 6.98 17.71 -6.48
C LYS A 5 6.33 16.61 -5.63
N GLY A 6 6.54 15.37 -6.01
CA GLY A 6 6.17 14.20 -5.22
C GLY A 6 7.40 13.57 -4.55
N LEU A 7 7.23 13.05 -3.35
CA LEU A 7 8.24 12.26 -2.66
C LEU A 7 7.57 11.02 -2.06
N ILE A 8 7.79 9.84 -2.66
CA ILE A 8 7.25 8.58 -2.14
C ILE A 8 8.32 7.88 -1.31
N LEU A 9 7.97 7.48 -0.09
CA LEU A 9 8.88 6.79 0.81
C LEU A 9 8.67 5.28 0.71
N SER A 10 9.62 4.58 0.12
CA SER A 10 9.61 3.13 -0.13
C SER A 10 10.83 2.38 0.44
N GLY A 11 11.55 2.99 1.40
CA GLY A 11 12.74 2.42 2.03
C GLY A 11 12.49 1.42 3.18
N GLY A 12 11.24 1.11 3.50
CA GLY A 12 10.90 0.24 4.63
C GLY A 12 11.16 -1.24 4.38
N ALA A 13 11.77 -1.94 5.35
CA ALA A 13 12.15 -3.36 5.25
C ALA A 13 10.98 -4.37 5.25
N GLY A 14 9.75 -3.95 5.52
CA GLY A 14 8.54 -4.78 5.44
C GLY A 14 8.50 -6.01 6.35
N THR A 15 9.21 -6.01 7.48
CA THR A 15 9.40 -7.19 8.34
C THR A 15 8.12 -7.80 8.89
N ARG A 16 7.04 -7.04 9.00
CA ARG A 16 5.72 -7.49 9.48
C ARG A 16 4.92 -8.28 8.45
N LEU A 17 5.26 -8.17 7.15
CA LEU A 17 4.64 -8.92 6.06
C LEU A 17 5.45 -10.18 5.65
N ARG A 18 6.45 -10.56 6.41
CA ARG A 18 7.17 -11.81 6.18
C ARG A 18 6.23 -13.01 6.39
N PRO A 19 6.31 -14.05 5.54
CA PRO A 19 7.44 -14.38 4.63
C PRO A 19 7.41 -13.70 3.26
N ILE A 20 6.32 -13.05 2.85
CA ILE A 20 6.14 -12.47 1.51
C ILE A 20 7.26 -11.47 1.17
N THR A 21 7.63 -10.64 2.13
CA THR A 21 8.65 -9.59 1.97
C THR A 21 10.09 -10.06 2.23
N HIS A 22 10.35 -11.35 2.28
CA HIS A 22 11.73 -11.85 2.24
C HIS A 22 12.37 -11.70 0.86
N THR A 23 11.56 -11.74 -0.18
CA THR A 23 11.98 -11.74 -1.58
C THR A 23 11.38 -10.61 -2.40
N SER A 24 10.62 -9.71 -1.78
CA SER A 24 9.95 -8.60 -2.47
C SER A 24 9.87 -7.35 -1.59
N ALA A 25 10.00 -6.19 -2.21
CA ALA A 25 9.70 -4.92 -1.56
C ALA A 25 8.24 -4.90 -1.09
N LYS A 26 8.00 -4.46 0.15
CA LYS A 26 6.67 -4.37 0.75
C LYS A 26 5.67 -3.64 -0.15
N GLN A 27 6.12 -2.55 -0.75
CA GLN A 27 5.31 -1.66 -1.57
C GLN A 27 4.96 -2.25 -2.94
N LEU A 28 5.60 -3.36 -3.32
CA LEU A 28 5.28 -4.10 -4.54
C LEU A 28 4.34 -5.29 -4.31
N VAL A 29 4.00 -5.59 -3.07
CA VAL A 29 2.93 -6.57 -2.79
C VAL A 29 1.62 -6.00 -3.32
N PRO A 30 0.89 -6.73 -4.18
CA PRO A 30 -0.28 -6.17 -4.85
C PRO A 30 -1.54 -6.21 -3.98
N VAL A 31 -2.39 -5.22 -4.20
CA VAL A 31 -3.79 -5.15 -3.79
C VAL A 31 -4.63 -5.08 -5.06
N ALA A 32 -5.65 -5.92 -5.20
CA ALA A 32 -6.44 -6.04 -6.44
C ALA A 32 -5.55 -6.19 -7.70
N ASN A 33 -4.50 -7.01 -7.60
CA ASN A 33 -3.49 -7.29 -8.62
C ASN A 33 -2.62 -6.10 -9.06
N LYS A 34 -2.71 -4.95 -8.38
CA LYS A 34 -1.87 -3.78 -8.65
C LYS A 34 -0.92 -3.52 -7.47
N PRO A 35 0.41 -3.35 -7.67
CA PRO A 35 1.35 -3.00 -6.62
C PRO A 35 0.90 -1.78 -5.81
N VAL A 36 1.00 -1.84 -4.49
CA VAL A 36 0.56 -0.74 -3.61
C VAL A 36 1.25 0.58 -3.96
N LEU A 37 2.53 0.55 -4.30
CA LEU A 37 3.29 1.72 -4.76
C LEU A 37 2.62 2.47 -5.92
N PHE A 38 2.00 1.73 -6.85
CA PHE A 38 1.42 2.33 -8.06
C PHE A 38 0.21 3.20 -7.74
N TYR A 39 -0.57 2.87 -6.71
CA TYR A 39 -1.66 3.74 -6.25
C TYR A 39 -1.15 5.11 -5.78
N GLY A 40 -0.02 5.15 -5.06
CA GLY A 40 0.60 6.41 -4.65
C GLY A 40 1.13 7.23 -5.83
N ILE A 41 1.77 6.58 -6.81
CA ILE A 41 2.24 7.25 -8.03
C ILE A 41 1.06 7.82 -8.82
N GLU A 42 0.02 7.01 -9.08
CA GLU A 42 -1.18 7.43 -9.79
C GLU A 42 -1.91 8.57 -9.06
N ALA A 43 -2.01 8.52 -7.73
CA ALA A 43 -2.63 9.58 -6.95
C ALA A 43 -1.89 10.92 -7.08
N LEU A 44 -0.55 10.90 -7.11
CA LEU A 44 0.28 12.08 -7.34
C LEU A 44 0.08 12.63 -8.76
N VAL A 45 0.13 11.75 -9.77
CA VAL A 45 -0.05 12.14 -11.18
C VAL A 45 -1.46 12.72 -11.40
N ASP A 46 -2.48 12.11 -10.85
CA ASP A 46 -3.87 12.58 -10.90
C ASP A 46 -4.07 13.95 -10.24
N ALA A 47 -3.25 14.27 -9.24
CA ALA A 47 -3.20 15.60 -8.62
C ALA A 47 -2.34 16.61 -9.38
N GLY A 48 -1.79 16.23 -10.56
CA GLY A 48 -0.99 17.10 -11.40
C GLY A 48 0.51 17.12 -11.08
N VAL A 49 0.97 16.26 -10.16
CA VAL A 49 2.38 16.14 -9.77
C VAL A 49 3.07 15.14 -10.69
N LYS A 50 4.05 15.62 -11.47
CA LYS A 50 4.73 14.81 -12.50
C LYS A 50 6.19 14.50 -12.18
N GLU A 51 6.86 15.32 -11.40
CA GLU A 51 8.22 15.06 -10.93
C GLU A 51 8.14 14.32 -9.57
N ILE A 52 8.53 13.05 -9.53
CA ILE A 52 8.36 12.19 -8.36
C ILE A 52 9.71 11.58 -7.95
N GLY A 53 10.16 11.90 -6.74
CA GLY A 53 11.25 11.20 -6.07
C GLY A 53 10.73 9.96 -5.36
N ILE A 54 11.41 8.83 -5.52
CA ILE A 54 11.10 7.62 -4.73
C ILE A 54 12.30 7.29 -3.86
N ILE A 55 12.10 7.37 -2.54
CA ILE A 55 13.09 6.90 -1.57
C ILE A 55 13.09 5.38 -1.59
N ILE A 56 14.26 4.79 -1.80
CA ILE A 56 14.45 3.34 -1.85
C ILE A 56 15.55 2.91 -0.86
N ALA A 57 15.43 1.68 -0.35
CA ALA A 57 16.50 1.03 0.39
C ALA A 57 17.50 0.34 -0.56
N PRO A 58 18.77 0.17 -0.19
CA PRO A 58 19.75 -0.54 -1.01
C PRO A 58 19.30 -1.98 -1.37
N GLU A 59 18.64 -2.68 -0.44
CA GLU A 59 18.29 -4.10 -0.57
C GLU A 59 17.12 -4.36 -1.52
N THR A 60 16.18 -3.42 -1.62
CA THR A 60 14.93 -3.58 -2.39
C THR A 60 14.78 -2.59 -3.54
N GLY A 61 15.73 -1.67 -3.67
CA GLY A 61 15.66 -0.57 -4.62
C GLY A 61 15.62 -1.02 -6.09
N ASP A 62 16.37 -2.05 -6.43
CA ASP A 62 16.42 -2.55 -7.81
C ASP A 62 15.08 -3.16 -8.25
N GLU A 63 14.37 -3.84 -7.33
CA GLU A 63 13.03 -4.36 -7.62
C GLU A 63 12.03 -3.23 -7.86
N ILE A 64 12.09 -2.16 -7.04
CA ILE A 64 11.24 -0.98 -7.20
C ILE A 64 11.55 -0.26 -8.52
N ARG A 65 12.84 -0.09 -8.87
CA ARG A 65 13.26 0.49 -10.15
C ARG A 65 12.75 -0.32 -11.34
N ALA A 66 12.86 -1.65 -11.27
CA ALA A 66 12.40 -2.54 -12.32
C ALA A 66 10.85 -2.46 -12.51
N ALA A 67 10.11 -2.31 -11.42
CA ALA A 67 8.66 -2.26 -11.45
C ALA A 67 8.11 -0.91 -11.93
N ALA A 68 8.61 0.21 -11.44
CA ALA A 68 8.08 1.55 -11.76
C ALA A 68 8.80 2.23 -12.95
N GLY A 69 9.98 1.74 -13.35
CA GLY A 69 10.73 2.26 -14.49
C GLY A 69 11.12 3.72 -14.34
N ASP A 70 11.09 4.47 -15.42
CA ASP A 70 11.33 5.91 -15.43
C ASP A 70 10.08 6.76 -15.14
N GLY A 71 8.94 6.11 -14.89
CA GLY A 71 7.66 6.78 -14.63
C GLY A 71 6.81 7.05 -15.87
N SER A 72 7.34 6.86 -17.08
CA SER A 72 6.63 7.15 -18.34
C SER A 72 5.30 6.39 -18.45
N GLN A 73 5.20 5.17 -17.94
CA GLN A 73 3.98 4.37 -17.90
C GLN A 73 2.85 5.02 -17.07
N PHE A 74 3.17 5.92 -16.15
CA PHE A 74 2.22 6.68 -15.34
C PHE A 74 2.02 8.12 -15.84
N GLY A 75 2.81 8.57 -16.83
CA GLY A 75 2.84 9.96 -17.26
C GLY A 75 3.62 10.89 -16.31
N ALA A 76 4.57 10.34 -15.57
CA ALA A 76 5.46 11.02 -14.63
C ALA A 76 6.93 10.83 -15.02
N GLU A 77 7.81 11.59 -14.36
CA GLU A 77 9.26 11.41 -14.35
C GLU A 77 9.69 10.98 -12.95
N ILE A 78 10.31 9.80 -12.84
CA ILE A 78 10.71 9.24 -11.55
C ILE A 78 12.21 9.32 -11.35
N THR A 79 12.61 9.94 -10.22
CA THR A 79 13.97 9.95 -9.71
C THR A 79 14.09 9.06 -8.48
N TYR A 80 15.03 8.12 -8.48
CA TYR A 80 15.25 7.21 -7.34
C TYR A 80 16.35 7.73 -6.43
N ILE A 81 16.04 7.83 -5.15
CA ILE A 81 16.91 8.40 -4.12
C ILE A 81 17.19 7.30 -3.09
N VAL A 82 18.45 6.93 -2.92
CA VAL A 82 18.83 5.87 -1.99
C VAL A 82 18.93 6.42 -0.57
N GLN A 83 18.20 5.82 0.36
CA GLN A 83 18.35 6.04 1.79
C GLN A 83 19.22 4.90 2.36
N ASP A 84 20.47 5.17 2.65
CA ASP A 84 21.45 4.17 3.08
C ASP A 84 21.09 3.51 4.43
N LYS A 85 20.37 4.22 5.30
CA LYS A 85 19.98 3.75 6.63
C LYS A 85 18.52 4.11 6.92
N PRO A 86 17.72 3.19 7.48
CA PRO A 86 16.34 3.46 7.89
C PRO A 86 16.32 4.26 9.21
N ALA A 87 16.73 5.55 9.14
CA ALA A 87 16.83 6.42 10.30
C ALA A 87 15.59 7.32 10.53
N GLY A 88 14.43 6.91 10.03
CA GLY A 88 13.15 7.59 10.21
C GLY A 88 12.68 8.37 9.00
N LEU A 89 11.42 8.87 9.08
CA LEU A 89 10.76 9.57 7.96
C LEU A 89 11.37 10.95 7.73
N ALA A 90 11.72 11.69 8.79
CA ALA A 90 12.38 12.99 8.63
C ALA A 90 13.78 12.85 8.03
N HIS A 91 14.50 11.75 8.33
CA HIS A 91 15.76 11.44 7.65
C HIS A 91 15.57 11.16 6.15
N ALA A 92 14.49 10.45 5.76
CA ALA A 92 14.17 10.23 4.36
C ALA A 92 13.88 11.55 3.62
N VAL A 93 13.18 12.49 4.28
CA VAL A 93 12.95 13.85 3.75
C VAL A 93 14.29 14.57 3.53
N LEU A 94 15.20 14.58 4.51
CA LEU A 94 16.53 15.18 4.37
C LEU A 94 17.34 14.55 3.23
N THR A 95 17.23 13.23 3.04
CA THR A 95 17.92 12.54 1.95
C THR A 95 17.43 12.99 0.57
N ALA A 96 16.21 13.50 0.47
CA ALA A 96 15.60 13.99 -0.77
C ALA A 96 15.84 15.51 -1.02
N GLU A 97 16.55 16.21 -0.16
CA GLU A 97 16.66 17.67 -0.22
C GLU A 97 17.22 18.18 -1.57
N ASP A 98 18.25 17.54 -2.11
CA ASP A 98 18.82 17.92 -3.40
C ASP A 98 17.82 17.78 -4.55
N PHE A 99 16.96 16.76 -4.51
CA PHE A 99 15.90 16.55 -5.49
C PHE A 99 14.78 17.59 -5.34
N ILE A 100 14.33 17.84 -4.11
CA ILE A 100 13.23 18.76 -3.83
C ILE A 100 13.64 20.21 -4.07
N GLY A 101 14.81 20.61 -3.61
CA GLY A 101 15.28 21.98 -3.66
C GLY A 101 14.40 22.92 -2.85
N ARG A 102 13.85 23.94 -3.50
CA ARG A 102 12.93 24.92 -2.88
C ARG A 102 11.46 24.66 -3.20
N SER A 103 11.17 23.65 -3.99
CA SER A 103 9.80 23.30 -4.37
C SER A 103 8.98 22.87 -3.16
N PRO A 104 7.70 23.25 -3.08
CA PRO A 104 6.80 22.54 -2.20
C PRO A 104 6.64 21.08 -2.68
N PHE A 105 6.30 20.17 -1.80
CA PHE A 105 6.18 18.77 -2.17
C PHE A 105 5.13 18.01 -1.38
N VAL A 106 4.60 16.95 -2.01
CA VAL A 106 3.77 15.94 -1.37
C VAL A 106 4.66 14.79 -0.94
N MET A 107 4.78 14.54 0.36
CA MET A 107 5.36 13.32 0.89
C MET A 107 4.26 12.26 1.04
N TYR A 108 4.48 11.08 0.47
CA TYR A 108 3.54 9.96 0.47
C TYR A 108 4.22 8.68 0.94
N LEU A 109 3.68 8.02 1.95
CA LEU A 109 4.21 6.71 2.38
C LEU A 109 3.78 5.65 1.37
N GLY A 110 4.75 4.97 0.74
CA GLY A 110 4.54 4.08 -0.40
C GLY A 110 3.76 2.79 -0.10
N ASP A 111 3.35 2.58 1.14
CA ASP A 111 2.52 1.48 1.61
C ASP A 111 1.10 1.93 2.02
N ASN A 112 0.74 3.18 1.73
CA ASN A 112 -0.56 3.73 2.04
C ASN A 112 -1.49 3.72 0.83
N LEU A 113 -2.76 3.54 1.08
CA LEU A 113 -3.85 3.65 0.13
C LEU A 113 -4.84 4.70 0.61
N LEU A 114 -5.26 5.57 -0.29
CA LEU A 114 -6.19 6.65 -0.03
C LEU A 114 -7.28 6.65 -1.10
N ARG A 115 -8.55 6.52 -0.71
CA ARG A 115 -9.68 6.44 -1.64
C ARG A 115 -9.83 7.66 -2.54
N ASP A 116 -9.90 8.82 -1.92
CA ASP A 116 -10.31 10.06 -2.62
C ASP A 116 -9.14 10.74 -3.34
N GLY A 117 -7.95 10.10 -3.35
CA GLY A 117 -6.75 10.65 -3.98
C GLY A 117 -6.27 11.94 -3.33
N LEU A 118 -5.51 12.76 -4.08
CA LEU A 118 -4.81 13.92 -3.54
C LEU A 118 -5.29 15.27 -4.11
N ARG A 119 -6.19 15.27 -5.12
CA ARG A 119 -6.57 16.52 -5.83
C ARG A 119 -7.08 17.60 -4.90
N ASN A 120 -7.99 17.27 -3.99
CA ASN A 120 -8.56 18.24 -3.05
C ASN A 120 -7.50 18.75 -2.07
N LEU A 121 -6.63 17.86 -1.60
CA LEU A 121 -5.57 18.19 -0.66
C LEU A 121 -4.55 19.16 -1.30
N VAL A 122 -4.16 18.88 -2.55
CA VAL A 122 -3.27 19.76 -3.32
C VAL A 122 -3.94 21.11 -3.58
N ALA A 123 -5.24 21.13 -3.91
CA ALA A 123 -5.98 22.38 -4.09
C ALA A 123 -6.00 23.20 -2.78
N THR A 124 -6.35 22.57 -1.64
CA THR A 124 -6.32 23.25 -0.33
C THR A 124 -4.94 23.81 0.01
N PHE A 125 -3.87 23.06 -0.26
CA PHE A 125 -2.51 23.52 -0.01
C PHE A 125 -2.16 24.72 -0.90
N THR A 126 -2.55 24.69 -2.17
CA THR A 126 -2.30 25.78 -3.12
C THR A 126 -3.11 27.04 -2.79
N ASP A 127 -4.38 26.88 -2.40
CA ASP A 127 -5.29 28.02 -2.15
C ASP A 127 -4.98 28.75 -0.83
N HIS A 128 -4.48 28.02 0.16
CA HIS A 128 -4.22 28.56 1.50
C HIS A 128 -2.75 28.80 1.82
N GLU A 129 -1.84 28.28 1.01
CA GLU A 129 -0.39 28.42 1.14
C GLU A 129 0.15 28.19 2.58
N PRO A 130 -0.26 27.12 3.29
CA PRO A 130 0.31 26.83 4.59
C PRO A 130 1.77 26.36 4.47
N ASP A 131 2.55 26.44 5.56
CA ASP A 131 3.89 25.87 5.58
C ASP A 131 3.83 24.33 5.56
N THR A 132 2.78 23.76 6.17
CA THR A 132 2.51 22.31 6.18
C THR A 132 1.02 22.06 6.18
N LEU A 133 0.59 21.03 5.42
CA LEU A 133 -0.75 20.48 5.45
C LEU A 133 -0.67 18.97 5.71
N ILE A 134 -1.36 18.50 6.76
CA ILE A 134 -1.41 17.09 7.14
C ILE A 134 -2.81 16.52 7.00
N LEU A 135 -2.89 15.20 6.78
CA LEU A 135 -4.15 14.47 6.83
C LEU A 135 -4.29 13.73 8.16
N LEU A 136 -5.48 13.80 8.73
CA LEU A 136 -5.86 13.12 9.95
C LEU A 136 -7.02 12.15 9.68
N THR A 137 -7.06 11.06 10.43
CA THR A 137 -8.19 10.12 10.43
C THR A 137 -8.43 9.59 11.83
N PRO A 138 -9.70 9.41 12.26
CA PRO A 138 -9.96 8.72 13.52
C PRO A 138 -9.62 7.23 13.38
N VAL A 139 -8.93 6.69 14.39
CA VAL A 139 -8.51 5.29 14.48
C VAL A 139 -8.90 4.68 15.83
N ASP A 140 -9.06 3.35 15.86
CA ASP A 140 -9.39 2.61 17.09
C ASP A 140 -8.16 2.38 17.97
N ASP A 141 -6.95 2.28 17.38
CA ASP A 141 -5.67 2.09 18.09
C ASP A 141 -4.70 3.26 17.80
N PRO A 142 -4.89 4.43 18.42
CA PRO A 142 -4.05 5.60 18.18
C PRO A 142 -2.61 5.44 18.69
N GLN A 143 -2.33 4.49 19.59
CA GLN A 143 -0.98 4.22 20.11
C GLN A 143 -0.02 3.70 19.04
N SER A 144 -0.55 3.20 17.92
CA SER A 144 0.25 2.68 16.81
C SER A 144 0.71 3.74 15.81
N TYR A 145 0.23 4.99 15.94
CA TYR A 145 0.43 6.08 14.97
C TYR A 145 0.95 7.35 15.62
N GLY A 146 1.42 8.28 14.81
CA GLY A 146 1.52 9.67 15.20
C GLY A 146 0.12 10.25 15.44
N VAL A 147 -0.09 10.97 16.52
CA VAL A 147 -1.40 11.48 16.96
C VAL A 147 -1.37 12.99 17.07
N ALA A 148 -2.45 13.64 16.60
CA ALA A 148 -2.62 15.07 16.71
C ALA A 148 -3.44 15.45 17.96
N GLU A 149 -2.99 16.48 18.67
CA GLU A 149 -3.77 17.20 19.68
C GLU A 149 -4.29 18.50 19.07
N LEU A 150 -5.59 18.74 19.17
CA LEU A 150 -6.26 19.90 18.59
C LEU A 150 -6.87 20.79 19.67
N ASP A 151 -6.79 22.11 19.47
CA ASP A 151 -7.60 23.13 20.14
C ASP A 151 -8.55 23.76 19.11
N GLY A 152 -9.79 23.29 19.09
CA GLY A 152 -10.73 23.56 17.99
C GLY A 152 -10.24 22.95 16.66
N GLU A 153 -9.99 23.78 15.67
CA GLU A 153 -9.45 23.37 14.37
C GLU A 153 -7.90 23.48 14.29
N LYS A 154 -7.29 24.04 15.32
CA LYS A 154 -5.84 24.29 15.35
C LYS A 154 -5.11 23.10 15.92
N ILE A 155 -4.07 22.64 15.21
CA ILE A 155 -3.14 21.65 15.75
C ILE A 155 -2.25 22.36 16.77
N VAL A 156 -2.22 21.82 18.00
CA VAL A 156 -1.38 22.35 19.07
C VAL A 156 -0.16 21.49 19.34
N ARG A 157 -0.24 20.20 19.00
CA ARG A 157 0.86 19.27 19.21
C ARG A 157 0.70 18.00 18.36
N LEU A 158 1.84 17.40 18.00
CA LEU A 158 1.92 16.06 17.40
C LEU A 158 2.80 15.16 18.26
N ILE A 159 2.37 13.92 18.49
CA ILE A 159 3.10 12.97 19.34
C ILE A 159 3.23 11.64 18.60
N GLU A 160 4.47 11.16 18.43
CA GLU A 160 4.73 9.86 17.81
C GLU A 160 4.43 8.74 18.78
N LYS A 161 3.50 7.86 18.40
CA LYS A 161 3.12 6.64 19.14
C LYS A 161 3.01 6.82 20.66
N PRO A 162 2.13 7.73 21.09
CA PRO A 162 1.99 8.05 22.50
C PRO A 162 1.44 6.85 23.29
N LYS A 163 1.95 6.62 24.51
CA LYS A 163 1.38 5.61 25.42
C LYS A 163 -0.02 5.99 25.87
N ASP A 164 -0.23 7.28 26.10
CA ASP A 164 -1.51 7.89 26.50
C ASP A 164 -1.89 8.92 25.41
N PRO A 165 -2.64 8.50 24.37
CA PRO A 165 -2.97 9.38 23.24
C PRO A 165 -3.91 10.52 23.69
N PRO A 166 -3.64 11.80 23.31
CA PRO A 166 -4.51 12.92 23.64
C PRO A 166 -5.81 12.92 22.82
N SER A 167 -5.84 12.19 21.71
CA SER A 167 -6.99 12.03 20.82
C SER A 167 -6.93 10.70 20.08
N ASN A 168 -7.94 10.40 19.28
CA ASN A 168 -7.93 9.28 18.32
C ASN A 168 -7.60 9.72 16.89
N LEU A 169 -7.13 10.95 16.67
CA LEU A 169 -6.81 11.47 15.35
C LEU A 169 -5.37 11.12 14.95
N ALA A 170 -5.23 10.06 14.19
CA ALA A 170 -3.95 9.60 13.68
C ALA A 170 -3.53 10.38 12.41
N LEU A 171 -2.23 10.59 12.26
CA LEU A 171 -1.66 11.12 11.03
C LEU A 171 -1.71 10.03 9.94
N VAL A 172 -2.29 10.40 8.81
CA VAL A 172 -2.25 9.61 7.58
C VAL A 172 -0.89 9.80 6.92
N GLY A 173 -0.38 8.78 6.25
CA GLY A 173 0.94 8.81 5.60
C GLY A 173 1.05 9.72 4.37
N VAL A 174 0.35 10.85 4.36
CA VAL A 174 0.37 11.86 3.30
C VAL A 174 0.49 13.24 3.92
N TYR A 175 1.49 13.99 3.47
CA TYR A 175 1.83 15.32 3.99
C TYR A 175 2.18 16.24 2.83
N LEU A 176 1.86 17.52 2.95
CA LEU A 176 2.36 18.55 2.03
C LEU A 176 3.23 19.52 2.82
N PHE A 177 4.40 19.79 2.27
CA PHE A 177 5.41 20.62 2.92
C PHE A 177 5.93 21.73 1.99
N THR A 178 6.29 22.84 2.60
CA THR A 178 7.27 23.74 2.03
C THR A 178 8.70 23.29 2.40
N SER A 179 9.73 23.91 1.81
CA SER A 179 11.12 23.58 2.13
C SER A 179 11.54 23.88 3.59
N LEU A 180 10.69 24.55 4.37
CA LEU A 180 10.94 24.83 5.80
C LEU A 180 11.05 23.54 6.63
N ILE A 181 10.47 22.45 6.16
CA ILE A 181 10.56 21.14 6.84
C ILE A 181 12.02 20.64 6.95
N PHE A 182 12.90 21.02 6.03
CA PHE A 182 14.30 20.60 6.06
C PHE A 182 15.04 21.18 7.27
N ASP A 183 14.82 22.46 7.59
CA ASP A 183 15.45 23.09 8.75
C ASP A 183 14.93 22.50 10.06
N ALA A 184 13.63 22.25 10.16
CA ALA A 184 13.03 21.57 11.28
C ALA A 184 13.62 20.15 11.46
N ALA A 185 13.67 19.37 10.38
CA ALA A 185 14.19 18.01 10.40
C ALA A 185 15.69 17.94 10.79
N ARG A 186 16.52 18.90 10.35
CA ARG A 186 17.94 18.98 10.74
C ARG A 186 18.15 19.28 12.23
N SER A 187 17.21 19.94 12.87
CA SER A 187 17.30 20.31 14.29
C SER A 187 16.93 19.17 15.24
N LEU A 188 16.41 18.04 14.72
CA LEU A 188 15.97 16.92 15.51
C LEU A 188 17.15 16.09 16.04
N GLU A 189 16.98 15.57 17.24
CA GLU A 189 17.75 14.46 17.77
C GLU A 189 16.99 13.15 17.57
N PRO A 190 17.66 12.00 17.43
CA PRO A 190 16.98 10.72 17.30
C PRO A 190 16.05 10.44 18.49
N SER A 191 14.82 10.02 18.21
CA SER A 191 13.83 9.63 19.19
C SER A 191 14.29 8.42 20.03
N TRP A 192 13.48 8.03 21.01
CA TRP A 192 13.70 6.78 21.78
C TRP A 192 13.73 5.52 20.89
N ARG A 193 13.26 5.60 19.64
CA ARG A 193 13.33 4.55 18.62
C ARG A 193 14.64 4.58 17.85
N GLY A 194 15.46 5.61 18.01
CA GLY A 194 16.66 5.87 17.22
C GLY A 194 16.35 6.42 15.82
N GLU A 195 15.17 6.98 15.61
CA GLU A 195 14.67 7.53 14.34
C GLU A 195 14.46 9.05 14.44
N LEU A 196 14.62 9.76 13.34
CA LEU A 196 14.18 11.14 13.18
C LEU A 196 12.72 11.12 12.74
N GLU A 197 11.83 11.51 13.64
CA GLU A 197 10.39 11.40 13.45
C GLU A 197 9.84 12.59 12.66
N ILE A 198 9.00 12.33 11.68
CA ILE A 198 8.36 13.42 10.91
C ILE A 198 7.36 14.20 11.78
N THR A 199 6.74 13.55 12.74
CA THR A 199 5.84 14.17 13.72
C THR A 199 6.55 15.22 14.54
N GLU A 200 7.78 14.95 15.00
CA GLU A 200 8.61 15.91 15.75
C GLU A 200 9.07 17.08 14.87
N ALA A 201 9.38 16.83 13.59
CA ALA A 201 9.71 17.91 12.66
C ALA A 201 8.53 18.87 12.43
N ILE A 202 7.31 18.32 12.32
CA ILE A 202 6.09 19.14 12.18
C ILE A 202 5.78 19.87 13.51
N ASP A 203 5.93 19.20 14.65
CA ASP A 203 5.74 19.79 15.98
C ASP A 203 6.69 20.99 16.19
N LYS A 204 7.94 20.85 15.73
CA LYS A 204 8.92 21.94 15.71
C LYS A 204 8.46 23.15 14.87
N LEU A 205 7.82 22.91 13.70
CA LEU A 205 7.25 23.99 12.89
C LEU A 205 6.10 24.70 13.65
N ILE A 206 5.27 23.97 14.41
CA ILE A 206 4.23 24.55 15.26
C ILE A 206 4.85 25.45 16.32
N ASP A 207 5.87 24.97 17.02
CA ASP A 207 6.61 25.73 18.07
C ASP A 207 7.25 26.99 17.50
N ASP A 208 7.76 26.95 16.27
CA ASP A 208 8.36 28.08 15.58
C ASP A 208 7.30 29.07 15.01
N GLY A 209 6.01 28.84 15.30
CA GLY A 209 4.90 29.69 14.88
C GLY A 209 4.56 29.62 13.41
N ARG A 210 4.93 28.52 12.74
CA ARG A 210 4.62 28.28 11.32
C ARG A 210 3.17 27.84 11.15
N THR A 211 2.65 28.03 9.93
CA THR A 211 1.27 27.67 9.61
C THR A 211 1.16 26.19 9.29
N VAL A 212 0.71 25.40 10.28
CA VAL A 212 0.39 23.98 10.11
C VAL A 212 -1.12 23.80 10.11
N ARG A 213 -1.65 23.25 9.02
CA ARG A 213 -3.09 22.94 8.85
C ARG A 213 -3.32 21.45 8.80
N SER A 214 -4.55 21.04 9.12
CA SER A 214 -4.99 19.66 8.94
C SER A 214 -6.30 19.58 8.17
N GLU A 215 -6.47 18.47 7.46
CA GLU A 215 -7.76 18.03 6.94
C GLU A 215 -8.05 16.61 7.45
N VAL A 216 -9.33 16.29 7.61
CA VAL A 216 -9.77 14.94 7.96
C VAL A 216 -10.11 14.18 6.69
N VAL A 217 -9.59 12.96 6.56
CA VAL A 217 -9.89 12.05 5.45
C VAL A 217 -11.40 11.84 5.34
N ARG A 218 -11.97 12.07 4.16
CA ARG A 218 -13.41 11.93 3.91
C ARG A 218 -13.81 10.51 3.50
N GLY A 219 -12.92 9.81 2.80
CA GLY A 219 -13.11 8.42 2.37
C GLY A 219 -12.51 7.43 3.37
N TRP A 220 -11.94 6.35 2.83
CA TRP A 220 -11.14 5.43 3.64
C TRP A 220 -9.64 5.65 3.37
N TRP A 221 -8.88 5.38 4.39
CA TRP A 221 -7.42 5.26 4.35
C TRP A 221 -7.01 3.91 4.89
N LYS A 222 -5.95 3.32 4.32
CA LYS A 222 -5.40 2.07 4.81
C LYS A 222 -3.87 2.05 4.66
N ASP A 223 -3.19 1.76 5.76
CA ASP A 223 -1.79 1.32 5.79
C ASP A 223 -1.75 -0.19 5.54
N THR A 224 -0.90 -0.65 4.62
CA THR A 224 -0.75 -2.07 4.27
C THR A 224 0.40 -2.72 5.07
N GLY A 225 0.47 -2.45 6.37
CA GLY A 225 1.56 -2.85 7.24
C GLY A 225 1.59 -4.32 7.64
N GLN A 226 0.44 -5.01 7.65
CA GLN A 226 0.27 -6.38 8.13
C GLN A 226 -0.62 -7.17 7.17
N LEU A 227 -0.65 -8.51 7.32
CA LEU A 227 -1.50 -9.37 6.47
C LEU A 227 -2.98 -8.98 6.52
N ALA A 228 -3.51 -8.74 7.71
CA ALA A 228 -4.91 -8.33 7.87
C ALA A 228 -5.20 -7.00 7.16
N ASP A 229 -4.25 -6.05 7.20
CA ASP A 229 -4.35 -4.77 6.50
C ASP A 229 -4.33 -4.95 4.98
N MET A 230 -3.53 -5.89 4.46
CA MET A 230 -3.49 -6.22 3.04
C MET A 230 -4.84 -6.79 2.55
N LEU A 231 -5.44 -7.71 3.30
CA LEU A 231 -6.75 -8.28 2.96
C LEU A 231 -7.86 -7.23 3.05
N GLU A 232 -7.82 -6.38 4.07
CA GLU A 232 -8.78 -5.28 4.20
C GLU A 232 -8.63 -4.24 3.08
N ALA A 233 -7.39 -3.86 2.74
CA ALA A 233 -7.10 -2.99 1.60
C ALA A 233 -7.60 -3.60 0.29
N ASN A 234 -7.39 -4.90 0.09
CA ASN A 234 -7.90 -5.64 -1.07
C ASN A 234 -9.43 -5.58 -1.14
N ARG A 235 -10.10 -5.78 -0.01
CA ARG A 235 -11.56 -5.66 0.08
C ARG A 235 -12.03 -4.26 -0.31
N LEU A 236 -11.44 -3.22 0.28
CA LEU A 236 -11.82 -1.83 0.03
C LEU A 236 -11.64 -1.42 -1.44
N VAL A 237 -10.51 -1.81 -2.06
CA VAL A 237 -10.25 -1.51 -3.47
C VAL A 237 -11.21 -2.28 -4.37
N LEU A 238 -11.48 -3.55 -4.09
CA LEU A 238 -12.40 -4.37 -4.87
C LEU A 238 -13.86 -3.90 -4.77
N GLU A 239 -14.26 -3.25 -3.66
CA GLU A 239 -15.59 -2.61 -3.54
C GLU A 239 -15.84 -1.55 -4.63
N GLU A 240 -14.79 -0.94 -5.16
CA GLU A 240 -14.89 0.10 -6.20
C GLU A 240 -14.61 -0.43 -7.61
N LEU A 241 -14.39 -1.74 -7.74
CA LEU A 241 -14.06 -2.39 -8.99
C LEU A 241 -15.13 -2.13 -10.07
N VAL A 242 -14.68 -1.78 -11.26
CA VAL A 242 -15.54 -1.73 -12.47
C VAL A 242 -15.32 -3.01 -13.26
N THR A 243 -16.40 -3.66 -13.66
CA THR A 243 -16.33 -4.91 -14.44
C THR A 243 -15.64 -4.70 -15.79
N SER A 244 -14.64 -5.55 -16.07
CA SER A 244 -13.96 -5.66 -17.36
C SER A 244 -13.62 -7.12 -17.62
N ILE A 245 -14.05 -7.67 -18.77
CA ILE A 245 -13.81 -9.05 -19.14
C ILE A 245 -13.06 -9.07 -20.46
N GLU A 246 -11.77 -9.38 -20.39
CA GLU A 246 -10.87 -9.50 -21.54
C GLU A 246 -10.44 -10.95 -21.81
N GLY A 247 -10.69 -11.85 -20.87
CA GLY A 247 -10.45 -13.28 -20.96
C GLY A 247 -11.68 -14.07 -21.45
N ASP A 248 -11.55 -15.38 -21.46
CA ASP A 248 -12.55 -16.31 -21.93
C ASP A 248 -13.40 -16.88 -20.79
N VAL A 249 -14.71 -16.87 -20.93
CA VAL A 249 -15.66 -17.49 -20.00
C VAL A 249 -16.47 -18.52 -20.78
N ASP A 250 -16.39 -19.81 -20.41
CA ASP A 250 -17.14 -20.86 -21.07
C ASP A 250 -18.64 -20.82 -20.72
N GLU A 251 -19.47 -21.54 -21.48
CA GLU A 251 -20.94 -21.59 -21.31
C GLU A 251 -21.36 -22.24 -19.97
N ALA A 252 -20.52 -23.05 -19.38
CA ALA A 252 -20.81 -23.76 -18.12
C ALA A 252 -20.47 -22.93 -16.88
N SER A 253 -19.68 -21.85 -17.06
CA SER A 253 -19.28 -20.95 -15.98
C SER A 253 -20.34 -19.90 -15.66
N LYS A 254 -20.39 -19.47 -14.40
CA LYS A 254 -21.29 -18.43 -13.95
C LYS A 254 -20.51 -17.28 -13.29
N VAL A 255 -20.81 -16.06 -13.72
CA VAL A 255 -20.24 -14.85 -13.14
C VAL A 255 -21.37 -14.04 -12.51
N GLU A 256 -21.29 -13.83 -11.21
CA GLU A 256 -22.22 -13.02 -10.41
C GLU A 256 -21.45 -11.88 -9.76
N GLY A 257 -21.93 -10.63 -9.87
CA GLY A 257 -21.25 -9.46 -9.33
C GLY A 257 -20.16 -8.91 -10.24
N ARG A 258 -19.27 -8.07 -9.66
CA ARG A 258 -18.22 -7.36 -10.41
C ARG A 258 -16.99 -8.23 -10.57
N LEU A 259 -16.48 -8.34 -11.79
CA LEU A 259 -15.29 -9.10 -12.13
C LEU A 259 -14.39 -8.32 -13.08
N VAL A 260 -13.09 -8.27 -12.78
CA VAL A 260 -12.05 -8.01 -13.76
C VAL A 260 -11.41 -9.35 -14.13
N LEU A 261 -11.49 -9.71 -15.41
CA LEU A 261 -10.86 -10.90 -15.99
C LEU A 261 -9.82 -10.44 -17.01
N GLY A 262 -8.55 -10.66 -16.72
CA GLY A 262 -7.44 -10.18 -17.52
C GLY A 262 -7.30 -10.93 -18.87
N PRO A 263 -6.50 -10.39 -19.79
CA PRO A 263 -6.30 -10.97 -21.13
C PRO A 263 -5.71 -12.38 -21.04
N GLY A 264 -6.25 -13.30 -21.84
CA GLY A 264 -5.85 -14.70 -21.89
C GLY A 264 -6.18 -15.52 -20.64
N ALA A 265 -6.85 -14.94 -19.64
CA ALA A 265 -7.40 -15.69 -18.52
C ALA A 265 -8.59 -16.54 -18.98
N LYS A 266 -8.81 -17.69 -18.31
CA LYS A 266 -9.87 -18.64 -18.65
C LYS A 266 -10.68 -19.05 -17.45
N LEU A 267 -12.01 -19.02 -17.59
CA LEU A 267 -12.95 -19.62 -16.65
C LEU A 267 -13.63 -20.82 -17.32
N GLU A 268 -13.43 -22.01 -16.76
CA GLU A 268 -13.97 -23.24 -17.26
C GLU A 268 -14.77 -23.97 -16.19
N ARG A 269 -16.07 -24.20 -16.40
CA ARG A 269 -16.99 -24.90 -15.47
C ARG A 269 -16.91 -24.35 -14.03
N SER A 270 -16.75 -23.03 -13.91
CA SER A 270 -16.45 -22.38 -12.64
C SER A 270 -17.51 -21.36 -12.25
N VAL A 271 -17.56 -21.05 -10.96
CA VAL A 271 -18.46 -20.03 -10.42
C VAL A 271 -17.62 -18.91 -9.82
N VAL A 272 -17.84 -17.68 -10.28
CA VAL A 272 -17.23 -16.49 -9.70
C VAL A 272 -18.32 -15.62 -9.09
N ARG A 273 -18.16 -15.27 -7.82
CA ARG A 273 -18.95 -14.26 -7.11
C ARG A 273 -18.07 -13.07 -6.77
N GLY A 274 -18.27 -11.99 -7.51
CA GLY A 274 -17.51 -10.76 -7.29
C GLY A 274 -17.98 -9.96 -6.06
N PRO A 275 -17.23 -8.91 -5.67
CA PRO A 275 -16.12 -8.37 -6.45
C PRO A 275 -14.87 -9.25 -6.43
N ALA A 276 -14.28 -9.49 -7.60
CA ALA A 276 -13.06 -10.28 -7.75
C ALA A 276 -12.21 -9.77 -8.92
N VAL A 277 -10.90 -10.00 -8.84
CA VAL A 277 -9.98 -9.78 -9.96
C VAL A 277 -9.23 -11.08 -10.27
N ILE A 278 -9.15 -11.43 -11.55
CA ILE A 278 -8.43 -12.59 -12.06
C ILE A 278 -7.46 -12.08 -13.13
N GLY A 279 -6.17 -12.25 -12.89
CA GLY A 279 -5.08 -11.70 -13.67
C GLY A 279 -4.90 -12.34 -15.03
N ALA A 280 -4.01 -11.77 -15.83
CA ALA A 280 -3.71 -12.21 -17.17
C ALA A 280 -3.21 -13.66 -17.20
N GLY A 281 -3.71 -14.45 -18.16
CA GLY A 281 -3.29 -15.84 -18.35
C GLY A 281 -3.62 -16.78 -17.19
N ALA A 282 -4.40 -16.36 -16.20
CA ALA A 282 -4.84 -17.22 -15.12
C ALA A 282 -5.86 -18.25 -15.62
N HIS A 283 -5.87 -19.45 -15.03
CA HIS A 283 -6.78 -20.53 -15.40
C HIS A 283 -7.56 -21.02 -14.19
N VAL A 284 -8.88 -20.86 -14.22
CA VAL A 284 -9.81 -21.27 -13.15
C VAL A 284 -10.72 -22.35 -13.71
N GLU A 285 -10.58 -23.59 -13.22
CA GLU A 285 -11.25 -24.77 -13.74
C GLU A 285 -11.94 -25.55 -12.63
N ASP A 286 -13.23 -25.90 -12.82
CA ASP A 286 -14.05 -26.65 -11.85
C ASP A 286 -13.97 -26.05 -10.44
N ALA A 287 -13.97 -24.71 -10.32
CA ALA A 287 -13.61 -23.99 -9.11
C ALA A 287 -14.65 -22.93 -8.70
N TYR A 288 -14.55 -22.47 -7.46
CA TYR A 288 -15.32 -21.34 -6.95
C TYR A 288 -14.38 -20.23 -6.51
N ILE A 289 -14.61 -19.04 -7.05
CA ILE A 289 -13.94 -17.80 -6.61
C ILE A 289 -15.00 -16.90 -5.95
N GLY A 290 -14.85 -16.73 -4.65
CA GLY A 290 -15.75 -15.90 -3.83
C GLY A 290 -15.37 -14.43 -3.82
N PRO A 291 -16.20 -13.58 -3.15
CA PRO A 291 -15.98 -12.15 -3.09
C PRO A 291 -14.63 -11.78 -2.46
N TYR A 292 -14.16 -10.57 -2.83
CA TYR A 292 -12.92 -9.98 -2.31
C TYR A 292 -11.66 -10.79 -2.59
N THR A 293 -11.67 -11.58 -3.66
CA THR A 293 -10.55 -12.44 -4.05
C THR A 293 -9.77 -11.82 -5.20
N SER A 294 -8.44 -11.81 -5.05
CA SER A 294 -7.49 -11.43 -6.09
C SER A 294 -6.66 -12.64 -6.50
N ILE A 295 -6.84 -13.08 -7.73
CA ILE A 295 -6.08 -14.14 -8.39
C ILE A 295 -5.08 -13.47 -9.32
N GLY A 296 -3.78 -13.65 -9.08
CA GLY A 296 -2.68 -13.05 -9.83
C GLY A 296 -2.51 -13.64 -11.24
N ASP A 297 -1.59 -13.03 -12.01
CA ASP A 297 -1.28 -13.46 -13.36
C ASP A 297 -0.73 -14.89 -13.39
N GLY A 298 -1.17 -15.68 -14.35
CA GLY A 298 -0.73 -17.05 -14.56
C GLY A 298 -1.02 -18.02 -13.40
N VAL A 299 -1.91 -17.67 -12.49
CA VAL A 299 -2.34 -18.55 -11.40
C VAL A 299 -3.26 -19.63 -11.94
N HIS A 300 -3.07 -20.87 -11.46
CA HIS A 300 -3.99 -21.97 -11.73
C HIS A 300 -4.79 -22.32 -10.48
N VAL A 301 -6.13 -22.26 -10.58
CA VAL A 301 -7.05 -22.73 -9.54
C VAL A 301 -7.91 -23.84 -10.12
N ARG A 302 -7.80 -25.04 -9.58
CA ARG A 302 -8.52 -26.20 -10.07
C ARG A 302 -9.15 -27.00 -8.93
N ARG A 303 -10.44 -27.38 -9.09
CA ARG A 303 -11.23 -28.15 -8.09
C ARG A 303 -11.03 -27.64 -6.66
N SER A 304 -11.11 -26.31 -6.50
CA SER A 304 -10.84 -25.63 -5.26
C SER A 304 -11.76 -24.42 -5.07
N GLU A 305 -12.00 -24.06 -3.82
CA GLU A 305 -12.76 -22.86 -3.45
C GLU A 305 -11.83 -21.84 -2.79
N VAL A 306 -11.88 -20.60 -3.27
CA VAL A 306 -11.07 -19.49 -2.76
C VAL A 306 -11.95 -18.27 -2.54
N GLU A 307 -11.87 -17.66 -1.37
CA GLU A 307 -12.65 -16.47 -1.00
C GLU A 307 -11.83 -15.51 -0.15
N ASN A 308 -12.11 -14.20 -0.26
CA ASN A 308 -11.47 -13.15 0.55
C ASN A 308 -9.94 -13.34 0.70
N SER A 309 -9.26 -13.61 -0.41
CA SER A 309 -7.85 -14.02 -0.42
C SER A 309 -7.08 -13.35 -1.54
N ILE A 310 -5.77 -13.25 -1.36
CA ILE A 310 -4.82 -12.77 -2.37
C ILE A 310 -3.91 -13.93 -2.74
N VAL A 311 -3.92 -14.32 -4.01
CA VAL A 311 -3.05 -15.37 -4.57
C VAL A 311 -2.12 -14.72 -5.58
N LEU A 312 -0.82 -14.64 -5.27
CA LEU A 312 0.15 -13.97 -6.13
C LEU A 312 0.51 -14.82 -7.35
N SER A 313 1.07 -14.14 -8.35
CA SER A 313 1.34 -14.68 -9.69
C SER A 313 2.08 -16.03 -9.71
N GLY A 314 1.74 -16.86 -10.70
CA GLY A 314 2.36 -18.15 -10.96
C GLY A 314 2.05 -19.24 -9.95
N SER A 315 1.15 -18.99 -8.99
CA SER A 315 0.78 -19.97 -7.96
C SER A 315 -0.22 -20.99 -8.48
N VAL A 316 -0.25 -22.15 -7.83
CA VAL A 316 -1.15 -23.27 -8.14
C VAL A 316 -1.93 -23.65 -6.90
N VAL A 317 -3.26 -23.70 -7.01
CA VAL A 317 -4.19 -24.10 -5.96
C VAL A 317 -5.08 -25.22 -6.50
N GLU A 318 -4.85 -26.46 -6.07
CA GLU A 318 -5.54 -27.62 -6.61
C GLU A 318 -6.05 -28.59 -5.57
N ASP A 319 -7.25 -29.14 -5.84
CA ASP A 319 -7.84 -30.24 -5.09
C ASP A 319 -8.02 -29.98 -3.59
N LEU A 320 -8.25 -28.72 -3.20
CA LEU A 320 -8.52 -28.41 -1.80
C LEU A 320 -9.88 -28.98 -1.38
N GLY A 321 -9.88 -29.79 -0.34
CA GLY A 321 -11.11 -30.39 0.21
C GLY A 321 -11.95 -29.43 1.05
N THR A 322 -11.41 -28.24 1.34
CA THR A 322 -12.04 -27.15 2.10
C THR A 322 -11.80 -25.84 1.40
N ARG A 323 -12.68 -24.85 1.65
CA ARG A 323 -12.48 -23.49 1.14
C ARG A 323 -11.25 -22.84 1.75
N MET A 324 -10.43 -22.22 0.92
CA MET A 324 -9.38 -21.32 1.36
C MET A 324 -9.96 -19.92 1.54
N GLU A 325 -9.83 -19.36 2.72
CA GLU A 325 -10.35 -18.04 3.08
C GLU A 325 -9.33 -17.23 3.85
N ALA A 326 -9.46 -15.90 3.80
CA ALA A 326 -8.64 -14.94 4.53
C ALA A 326 -7.12 -15.21 4.42
N SER A 327 -6.67 -15.54 3.22
CA SER A 327 -5.30 -16.04 2.97
C SER A 327 -4.54 -15.16 2.00
N LEU A 328 -3.21 -15.11 2.17
CA LEU A 328 -2.30 -14.51 1.20
C LEU A 328 -1.24 -15.56 0.83
N LEU A 329 -1.23 -15.98 -0.44
CA LEU A 329 -0.21 -16.86 -1.01
C LEU A 329 0.81 -16.03 -1.79
N GLY A 330 2.09 -16.28 -1.54
CA GLY A 330 3.21 -15.67 -2.26
C GLY A 330 3.25 -16.07 -3.74
N LYS A 331 4.24 -15.55 -4.47
CA LYS A 331 4.47 -15.92 -5.88
C LYS A 331 4.91 -17.39 -5.98
N GLU A 332 4.44 -18.07 -7.02
CA GLU A 332 4.85 -19.45 -7.37
C GLU A 332 4.61 -20.49 -6.26
N VAL A 333 3.70 -20.22 -5.33
CA VAL A 333 3.31 -21.18 -4.29
C VAL A 333 2.50 -22.31 -4.90
N LYS A 334 2.77 -23.55 -4.48
CA LYS A 334 1.98 -24.73 -4.84
C LYS A 334 1.24 -25.22 -3.61
N LEU A 335 -0.08 -25.09 -3.62
CA LEU A 335 -0.99 -25.59 -2.62
C LEU A 335 -1.85 -26.67 -3.25
N THR A 336 -1.50 -27.93 -3.00
CA THR A 336 -2.12 -29.08 -3.65
C THR A 336 -2.46 -30.16 -2.64
N ARG A 337 -3.51 -30.91 -2.91
CA ARG A 337 -3.87 -32.09 -2.14
C ARG A 337 -3.57 -33.35 -2.95
N SER A 338 -2.80 -34.26 -2.40
CA SER A 338 -2.59 -35.56 -3.05
C SER A 338 -3.74 -36.53 -2.72
N GLU A 339 -4.20 -37.25 -3.74
CA GLU A 339 -5.09 -38.41 -3.57
C GLU A 339 -4.24 -39.65 -3.34
N GLY A 340 -4.45 -40.36 -2.27
CA GLY A 340 -3.75 -41.62 -2.01
C GLY A 340 -3.55 -41.94 -0.51
N MET A 341 -2.92 -43.08 -0.30
CA MET A 341 -2.56 -43.57 1.06
C MET A 341 -1.04 -43.78 1.13
N PRO A 342 -0.41 -43.49 2.25
CA PRO A 342 -0.97 -42.88 3.46
C PRO A 342 -1.33 -41.41 3.27
N LYS A 343 -2.35 -40.90 3.96
CA LYS A 343 -2.65 -39.48 4.02
C LYS A 343 -1.57 -38.78 4.82
N THR A 344 -0.76 -37.97 4.18
CA THR A 344 0.34 -37.23 4.82
C THR A 344 0.20 -35.73 4.53
N LEU A 345 0.55 -34.92 5.53
CA LEU A 345 0.78 -33.50 5.35
C LEU A 345 2.27 -33.28 5.12
N GLN A 346 2.62 -32.72 3.95
CA GLN A 346 3.99 -32.34 3.62
C GLN A 346 4.03 -30.84 3.45
N LEU A 347 4.88 -30.16 4.22
CA LEU A 347 5.02 -28.71 4.21
C LEU A 347 6.47 -28.35 3.87
N LEU A 348 6.62 -27.46 2.89
CA LEU A 348 7.86 -26.75 2.58
C LEU A 348 7.53 -25.26 2.74
N VAL A 349 7.85 -24.69 3.88
CA VAL A 349 7.45 -23.33 4.28
C VAL A 349 8.68 -22.53 4.70
N GLY A 350 8.63 -21.23 4.49
CA GLY A 350 9.68 -20.30 4.90
C GLY A 350 9.50 -19.78 6.32
N ASP A 351 10.44 -18.96 6.75
CA ASP A 351 10.42 -18.32 8.06
C ASP A 351 9.15 -17.46 8.23
N ARG A 352 8.55 -17.54 9.43
CA ARG A 352 7.34 -16.79 9.82
C ARG A 352 6.08 -17.12 9.01
N SER A 353 6.03 -18.26 8.32
CA SER A 353 4.78 -18.76 7.74
C SER A 353 3.79 -19.15 8.84
N GLU A 354 2.52 -18.83 8.63
CA GLU A 354 1.40 -19.27 9.48
C GLU A 354 0.45 -20.12 8.64
N ILE A 355 0.12 -21.32 9.12
CA ILE A 355 -0.82 -22.23 8.47
C ILE A 355 -1.84 -22.69 9.52
N LYS A 356 -3.12 -22.45 9.23
CA LYS A 356 -4.24 -22.94 10.04
C LYS A 356 -4.96 -24.05 9.28
N LEU A 357 -4.95 -25.24 9.82
CA LEU A 357 -5.64 -26.41 9.26
C LEU A 357 -6.93 -26.67 10.04
N VAL A 358 -8.01 -27.07 9.33
CA VAL A 358 -9.30 -27.48 9.88
C VAL A 358 -9.44 -29.00 9.81
#